data_f9c6d0918a393621b6b78b6bb6b07c40
#
_entry.id   f9c6d0918a393621b6b78b6bb6b07c40
#
_cell.length_a   1.000
_cell.length_b   1.000
_cell.length_c   1.000
_cell.angle_alpha   90.00
_cell.angle_beta   90.00
_cell.angle_gamma   90.00
#
_symmetry.space_group_name_H-M   'P 1'
#
loop_
_entity.id
_entity.type
_entity.pdbx_description
1 polymer ?
#
loop_
_entity_poly.entity_id
_entity_poly.type
_entity_poly.pdbx_seq_one_letter_code
_entity_poly.pdbx_strand_id
1 'polypeptide(L)'
;IGSNLDQWQFDYTRLQRHRGGLLGSKKLQTYGTGLVAQQMRLDFAVETNTDNLTKILATGYQRDNIVYTTARNCISNPGEFYLIPHKPRLIDMTLAVYLAAFDGHQEVFLLGYTDESPGNSLNWESQLAEVFLAYPGVKFYLVGESTRMPDVWVDCFNTQVMTYPEFISYCDV
;
A
#
# COMPACT_ATOMS: atom_id res chain seq x y z
N ILE A 1 0.89 1.12 2.47
CA ILE A 1 2.14 1.73 2.94
C ILE A 1 2.98 2.07 1.72
N GLY A 2 3.31 3.36 1.55
CA GLY A 2 4.13 3.88 0.47
C GLY A 2 5.60 3.50 0.61
N SER A 3 6.41 3.87 -0.38
CA SER A 3 7.84 3.52 -0.43
C SER A 3 8.73 4.37 0.48
N ASN A 4 8.25 5.51 0.94
CA ASN A 4 8.99 6.37 1.85
C ASN A 4 8.59 6.06 3.30
N LEU A 5 9.28 5.09 3.88
CA LEU A 5 9.14 4.77 5.30
C LEU A 5 9.99 5.77 6.09
N ASP A 6 9.39 6.86 6.50
CA ASP A 6 10.01 7.75 7.47
C ASP A 6 10.03 7.07 8.84
N GLN A 7 11.08 6.28 9.06
CA GLN A 7 11.26 5.47 10.27
C GLN A 7 11.33 6.32 11.55
N TRP A 8 11.61 7.62 11.43
CA TRP A 8 11.75 8.52 12.55
C TRP A 8 10.40 9.09 13.03
N GLN A 9 9.39 9.12 12.16
CA GLN A 9 8.08 9.69 12.48
C GLN A 9 7.08 8.65 12.97
N PHE A 10 7.16 7.40 12.48
CA PHE A 10 6.24 6.33 12.86
C PHE A 10 6.95 5.00 13.01
N ASP A 11 6.71 4.32 14.12
CA ASP A 11 7.19 2.95 14.36
C ASP A 11 6.27 1.93 13.66
N TYR A 12 6.62 1.55 12.45
CA TYR A 12 5.88 0.59 11.64
C TYR A 12 5.80 -0.81 12.25
N THR A 13 6.64 -1.14 13.24
CA THR A 13 6.57 -2.43 13.94
C THR A 13 5.26 -2.59 14.72
N ARG A 14 4.62 -1.48 15.08
CA ARG A 14 3.30 -1.48 15.71
C ARG A 14 2.25 -2.16 14.85
N LEU A 15 2.31 -1.98 13.52
CA LEU A 15 1.36 -2.59 12.58
C LEU A 15 1.51 -4.11 12.52
N GLN A 16 2.68 -4.64 12.79
CA GLN A 16 2.93 -6.09 12.77
C GLN A 16 2.13 -6.86 13.82
N ARG A 17 1.71 -6.22 14.91
CA ARG A 17 0.85 -6.84 15.94
C ARG A 17 -0.51 -7.24 15.41
N HIS A 18 -0.97 -6.58 14.35
CA HIS A 18 -2.27 -6.79 13.73
C HIS A 18 -2.21 -7.76 12.54
N ARG A 19 -1.01 -8.16 12.15
CA ARG A 19 -0.82 -9.08 11.03
C ARG A 19 -1.43 -10.44 11.33
N GLY A 20 -2.28 -10.91 10.43
CA GLY A 20 -2.93 -12.21 10.49
C GLY A 20 -2.39 -13.22 9.48
N GLY A 21 -1.46 -12.82 8.60
CA GLY A 21 -0.98 -13.64 7.49
C GLY A 21 -2.15 -14.10 6.60
N LEU A 22 -2.07 -15.33 6.11
CA LEU A 22 -3.12 -15.93 5.26
C LEU A 22 -4.47 -16.15 5.98
N LEU A 23 -4.50 -16.06 7.31
CA LEU A 23 -5.73 -16.21 8.10
C LEU A 23 -6.46 -14.89 8.34
N GLY A 24 -5.95 -13.79 7.78
CA GLY A 24 -6.49 -12.45 7.93
C GLY A 24 -5.97 -11.72 9.17
N SER A 25 -5.97 -10.40 9.12
CA SER A 25 -5.54 -9.56 10.22
C SER A 25 -6.62 -9.46 11.31
N LYS A 26 -6.19 -9.13 12.52
CA LYS A 26 -7.10 -8.97 13.67
C LYS A 26 -7.89 -7.66 13.61
N LYS A 27 -7.25 -6.57 13.17
CA LYS A 27 -7.81 -5.20 13.18
C LYS A 27 -7.48 -4.44 11.90
N LEU A 28 -6.20 -4.45 11.50
CA LEU A 28 -5.68 -3.74 10.35
C LEU A 28 -5.03 -4.72 9.38
N GLN A 29 -5.29 -4.53 8.10
CA GLN A 29 -4.55 -5.20 7.03
C GLN A 29 -3.54 -4.23 6.44
N THR A 30 -2.35 -4.73 6.16
CA THR A 30 -1.24 -3.95 5.62
C THR A 30 -1.02 -4.29 4.15
N TYR A 31 -1.09 -3.25 3.31
CA TYR A 31 -0.79 -3.29 1.89
C TYR A 31 0.44 -2.43 1.62
N GLY A 32 1.35 -2.90 0.79
CA GLY A 32 2.53 -2.09 0.46
C GLY A 32 3.30 -2.65 -0.73
N THR A 33 4.36 -1.96 -1.12
CA THR A 33 5.21 -2.36 -2.25
C THR A 33 6.19 -3.47 -1.86
N GLY A 34 6.77 -4.14 -2.86
CA GLY A 34 7.83 -5.13 -2.64
C GLY A 34 9.07 -4.56 -1.95
N LEU A 35 9.36 -3.26 -2.11
CA LEU A 35 10.42 -2.58 -1.36
C LEU A 35 10.11 -2.51 0.13
N VAL A 36 8.87 -2.20 0.50
CA VAL A 36 8.41 -2.21 1.90
C VAL A 36 8.42 -3.63 2.45
N ALA A 37 8.03 -4.62 1.66
CA ALA A 37 8.05 -6.03 2.04
C ALA A 37 9.45 -6.56 2.39
N GLN A 38 10.52 -5.94 1.89
CA GLN A 38 11.89 -6.26 2.27
C GLN A 38 12.28 -5.74 3.66
N GLN A 39 11.56 -4.76 4.18
CA GLN A 39 11.85 -4.11 5.47
C GLN A 39 10.90 -4.57 6.58
N MET A 40 9.66 -4.86 6.23
CA MET A 40 8.65 -5.33 7.17
C MET A 40 7.73 -6.37 6.53
N ARG A 41 7.16 -7.25 7.33
CA ARG A 41 6.16 -8.19 6.83
C ARG A 41 4.81 -7.49 6.64
N LEU A 42 4.28 -7.55 5.43
CA LEU A 42 2.95 -7.08 5.05
C LEU A 42 1.97 -8.25 5.00
N ASP A 43 0.67 -7.95 5.11
CA ASP A 43 -0.37 -8.94 4.76
C ASP A 43 -0.41 -9.12 3.24
N PHE A 44 -0.31 -8.01 2.49
CA PHE A 44 -0.33 -7.99 1.03
C PHE A 44 0.79 -7.11 0.48
N ALA A 45 1.65 -7.68 -0.35
CA ALA A 45 2.67 -6.95 -1.08
C ALA A 45 2.28 -6.84 -2.56
N VAL A 46 2.65 -5.72 -3.20
CA VAL A 46 2.52 -5.49 -4.63
C VAL A 46 3.89 -5.23 -5.21
N GLU A 47 4.26 -5.98 -6.23
CA GLU A 47 5.52 -5.78 -6.93
C GLU A 47 5.36 -6.14 -8.41
N THR A 48 5.56 -5.17 -9.29
CA THR A 48 5.48 -5.37 -10.74
C THR A 48 6.83 -5.47 -11.41
N ASN A 49 7.90 -5.02 -10.75
CA ASN A 49 9.26 -5.08 -11.25
C ASN A 49 9.85 -6.48 -11.10
N THR A 50 10.32 -7.06 -12.21
CA THR A 50 10.87 -8.42 -12.26
C THR A 50 12.12 -8.61 -11.40
N ASP A 51 13.00 -7.59 -11.31
CA ASP A 51 14.24 -7.68 -10.54
C ASP A 51 13.94 -7.74 -9.04
N ASN A 52 12.97 -6.95 -8.58
CA ASN A 52 12.51 -6.99 -7.19
C ASN A 52 11.80 -8.31 -6.86
N LEU A 53 11.00 -8.84 -7.79
CA LEU A 53 10.38 -10.17 -7.63
C LEU A 53 11.44 -11.27 -7.51
N THR A 54 12.53 -11.18 -8.25
CA THR A 54 13.65 -12.12 -8.13
C THR A 54 14.26 -12.09 -6.73
N LYS A 55 14.39 -10.90 -6.11
CA LYS A 55 14.85 -10.78 -4.71
C LYS A 55 13.84 -11.38 -3.72
N ILE A 56 12.54 -11.16 -3.93
CA ILE A 56 11.47 -11.75 -3.13
C ILE A 56 11.55 -13.29 -3.18
N LEU A 57 11.70 -13.86 -4.38
CA LEU A 57 11.88 -15.30 -4.58
C LEU A 57 13.12 -15.84 -3.85
N ALA A 58 14.25 -15.12 -3.94
CA ALA A 58 15.50 -15.50 -3.30
C ALA A 58 15.40 -15.58 -1.77
N THR A 59 14.57 -14.72 -1.16
CA THR A 59 14.33 -14.74 0.30
C THR A 59 13.25 -15.74 0.72
N GLY A 60 12.47 -16.25 -0.22
CA GLY A 60 11.32 -17.13 0.06
C GLY A 60 10.13 -16.39 0.69
N TYR A 61 10.12 -15.06 0.68
CA TYR A 61 9.06 -14.24 1.30
C TYR A 61 7.65 -14.63 0.84
N GLN A 62 7.46 -14.93 -0.45
CA GLN A 62 6.17 -15.29 -1.05
C GLN A 62 5.58 -16.61 -0.54
N ARG A 63 6.38 -17.46 0.09
CA ARG A 63 5.90 -18.76 0.64
C ARG A 63 4.98 -18.58 1.83
N ASP A 64 5.22 -17.52 2.61
CA ASP A 64 4.47 -17.21 3.82
C ASP A 64 3.63 -15.93 3.72
N ASN A 65 3.70 -15.24 2.57
CA ASN A 65 3.08 -13.93 2.39
C ASN A 65 2.43 -13.84 1.01
N ILE A 66 1.35 -13.07 0.91
CA ILE A 66 0.67 -12.82 -0.35
C ILE A 66 1.41 -11.72 -1.13
N VAL A 67 1.84 -12.04 -2.34
CA VAL A 67 2.50 -11.09 -3.25
C VAL A 67 1.71 -11.03 -4.55
N TYR A 68 1.14 -9.85 -4.84
CA TYR A 68 0.43 -9.57 -6.08
C TYR A 68 1.37 -9.04 -7.15
N THR A 69 1.22 -9.52 -8.37
CA THR A 69 2.00 -9.06 -9.52
C THR A 69 1.22 -9.12 -10.83
N THR A 70 1.88 -8.79 -11.93
CA THR A 70 1.30 -8.83 -13.29
C THR A 70 1.11 -10.25 -13.81
N ALA A 71 0.21 -10.43 -14.78
CA ALA A 71 -0.01 -11.72 -15.44
C ALA A 71 1.28 -12.31 -16.04
N ARG A 72 2.14 -11.45 -16.63
CA ARG A 72 3.42 -11.88 -17.18
C ARG A 72 4.31 -12.54 -16.12
N ASN A 73 4.41 -11.92 -14.96
CA ASN A 73 5.24 -12.43 -13.86
C ASN A 73 4.65 -13.70 -13.24
N CYS A 74 3.30 -13.80 -13.13
CA CYS A 74 2.64 -15.03 -12.70
C CYS A 74 2.89 -16.20 -13.65
N ILE A 75 2.88 -15.96 -14.97
CA ILE A 75 3.16 -16.99 -15.99
C ILE A 75 4.63 -17.42 -15.91
N SER A 76 5.55 -16.47 -15.69
CA SER A 76 6.99 -16.77 -15.57
C SER A 76 7.35 -17.52 -14.29
N ASN A 77 6.52 -17.42 -13.24
CA ASN A 77 6.74 -18.04 -11.94
C ASN A 77 5.44 -18.70 -11.46
N PRO A 78 5.04 -19.83 -12.03
CA PRO A 78 3.76 -20.47 -11.75
C PRO A 78 3.63 -20.88 -10.27
N GLY A 79 2.55 -20.48 -9.62
CA GLY A 79 2.24 -20.84 -8.23
C GLY A 79 2.93 -19.99 -7.16
N GLU A 80 3.83 -19.07 -7.55
CA GLU A 80 4.59 -18.25 -6.59
C GLU A 80 3.86 -16.94 -6.22
N PHE A 81 3.03 -16.40 -7.11
CA PHE A 81 2.45 -15.07 -6.98
C PHE A 81 0.96 -15.05 -7.30
N TYR A 82 0.28 -14.01 -6.85
CA TYR A 82 -1.12 -13.74 -7.11
C TYR A 82 -1.28 -12.67 -8.19
N LEU A 83 -2.29 -12.83 -9.03
CA LEU A 83 -2.57 -11.88 -10.11
C LEU A 83 -3.25 -10.62 -9.57
N ILE A 84 -2.74 -9.43 -9.95
CA ILE A 84 -3.43 -8.16 -9.70
C ILE A 84 -4.76 -8.16 -10.47
N PRO A 85 -5.91 -7.99 -9.79
CA PRO A 85 -7.21 -7.95 -10.45
C PRO A 85 -7.33 -6.70 -11.35
N HIS A 86 -7.96 -6.86 -12.52
CA HIS A 86 -8.29 -5.81 -13.49
C HIS A 86 -7.15 -4.93 -14.04
N LYS A 87 -5.91 -5.15 -13.64
CA LYS A 87 -4.70 -4.47 -14.14
C LYS A 87 -4.87 -2.97 -14.46
N PRO A 88 -5.18 -2.10 -13.50
CA PRO A 88 -5.09 -0.67 -13.72
C PRO A 88 -3.65 -0.27 -14.06
N ARG A 89 -3.47 0.78 -14.88
CA ARG A 89 -2.14 1.31 -15.22
C ARG A 89 -1.63 2.23 -14.10
N LEU A 90 -1.37 1.64 -12.95
CA LEU A 90 -0.94 2.33 -11.74
C LEU A 90 0.47 1.85 -11.35
N ILE A 91 1.22 2.70 -10.67
CA ILE A 91 2.48 2.32 -10.04
C ILE A 91 2.22 1.48 -8.78
N ASP A 92 3.20 0.71 -8.31
CA ASP A 92 3.02 -0.28 -7.24
C ASP A 92 2.45 0.30 -5.94
N MET A 93 2.90 1.49 -5.52
CA MET A 93 2.36 2.13 -4.32
C MET A 93 0.88 2.51 -4.48
N THR A 94 0.46 2.93 -5.66
CA THR A 94 -0.96 3.24 -5.96
C THR A 94 -1.77 1.97 -6.13
N LEU A 95 -1.17 0.91 -6.71
CA LEU A 95 -1.77 -0.42 -6.79
C LEU A 95 -2.06 -1.00 -5.40
N ALA A 96 -1.20 -0.75 -4.41
CA ALA A 96 -1.45 -1.18 -3.04
C ALA A 96 -2.73 -0.55 -2.45
N VAL A 97 -2.97 0.74 -2.72
CA VAL A 97 -4.21 1.44 -2.31
C VAL A 97 -5.42 0.94 -3.08
N TYR A 98 -5.27 0.76 -4.39
CA TYR A 98 -6.32 0.18 -5.24
C TYR A 98 -6.75 -1.20 -4.72
N LEU A 99 -5.80 -2.09 -4.40
CA LEU A 99 -6.11 -3.41 -3.88
C LEU A 99 -6.86 -3.35 -2.54
N ALA A 100 -6.44 -2.47 -1.63
CA ALA A 100 -7.15 -2.29 -0.37
C ALA A 100 -8.61 -1.86 -0.59
N ALA A 101 -8.86 -0.92 -1.51
CA ALA A 101 -10.21 -0.50 -1.86
C ALA A 101 -10.99 -1.62 -2.58
N PHE A 102 -10.34 -2.35 -3.49
CA PHE A 102 -10.92 -3.48 -4.23
C PHE A 102 -11.33 -4.63 -3.30
N ASP A 103 -10.56 -4.90 -2.25
CA ASP A 103 -10.85 -5.93 -1.25
C ASP A 103 -12.02 -5.56 -0.31
N GLY A 104 -12.59 -4.36 -0.48
CA GLY A 104 -13.81 -3.93 0.21
C GLY A 104 -13.57 -3.23 1.55
N HIS A 105 -12.35 -2.77 1.82
CA HIS A 105 -12.09 -1.93 2.98
C HIS A 105 -12.84 -0.61 2.88
N GLN A 106 -13.48 -0.20 3.97
CA GLN A 106 -14.24 1.06 4.03
C GLN A 106 -13.36 2.25 4.42
N GLU A 107 -12.21 1.99 5.02
CA GLU A 107 -11.24 3.00 5.45
C GLU A 107 -9.82 2.54 5.07
N VAL A 108 -9.07 3.42 4.43
CA VAL A 108 -7.70 3.16 3.96
C VAL A 108 -6.79 4.28 4.43
N PHE A 109 -5.74 3.93 5.17
CA PHE A 109 -4.75 4.86 5.71
C PHE A 109 -3.47 4.81 4.89
N LEU A 110 -3.08 5.95 4.32
CA LEU A 110 -1.90 6.10 3.48
C LEU A 110 -0.72 6.59 4.33
N LEU A 111 0.19 5.68 4.68
CA LEU A 111 1.40 5.98 5.44
C LEU A 111 2.62 5.95 4.51
N GLY A 112 3.52 6.93 4.64
CA GLY A 112 4.73 7.01 3.82
C GLY A 112 4.49 7.45 2.37
N TYR A 113 3.42 8.19 2.12
CA TYR A 113 3.10 8.84 0.85
C TYR A 113 3.52 10.31 0.93
N THR A 114 4.75 10.62 0.53
CA THR A 114 5.32 11.97 0.56
C THR A 114 6.01 12.29 -0.77
N ASP A 115 6.18 13.60 -1.06
CA ASP A 115 6.80 14.10 -2.29
C ASP A 115 8.30 13.75 -2.43
N GLU A 116 8.95 13.30 -1.36
CA GLU A 116 10.39 13.07 -1.32
C GLU A 116 10.86 11.74 -1.89
N SER A 117 10.01 11.01 -2.60
CA SER A 117 10.42 9.76 -3.26
C SER A 117 11.32 10.07 -4.45
N PRO A 118 12.65 9.87 -4.36
CA PRO A 118 13.55 10.16 -5.46
C PRO A 118 13.23 9.26 -6.65
N GLY A 119 12.89 9.89 -7.78
CA GLY A 119 12.66 9.22 -9.05
C GLY A 119 11.19 9.06 -9.47
N ASN A 120 10.23 9.49 -8.68
CA ASN A 120 8.82 9.45 -9.06
C ASN A 120 8.31 10.81 -9.57
N SER A 121 8.72 11.16 -10.78
CA SER A 121 7.98 12.12 -11.63
C SER A 121 6.65 11.54 -12.16
N LEU A 122 6.31 10.32 -11.78
CA LEU A 122 5.04 9.68 -12.09
C LEU A 122 4.04 10.10 -11.01
N ASN A 123 3.24 11.02 -11.37
CA ASN A 123 2.06 11.61 -10.77
C ASN A 123 1.21 10.65 -9.91
N TRP A 124 1.80 10.12 -8.81
CA TRP A 124 1.12 9.19 -7.89
C TRP A 124 -0.13 9.83 -7.29
N GLU A 125 -0.10 11.15 -7.08
CA GLU A 125 -1.22 11.90 -6.56
C GLU A 125 -2.42 11.86 -7.52
N SER A 126 -2.20 12.07 -8.83
CA SER A 126 -3.28 11.97 -9.82
C SER A 126 -3.78 10.52 -9.97
N GLN A 127 -2.89 9.54 -9.91
CA GLN A 127 -3.32 8.14 -9.93
C GLN A 127 -4.15 7.78 -8.70
N LEU A 128 -3.80 8.31 -7.51
CA LEU A 128 -4.63 8.12 -6.32
C LEU A 128 -5.97 8.83 -6.43
N ALA A 129 -6.02 10.04 -7.03
CA ALA A 129 -7.30 10.72 -7.29
C ALA A 129 -8.23 9.84 -8.14
N GLU A 130 -7.71 9.15 -9.17
CA GLU A 130 -8.50 8.20 -9.97
C GLU A 130 -9.04 7.05 -9.10
N VAL A 131 -8.23 6.51 -8.18
CA VAL A 131 -8.66 5.46 -7.25
C VAL A 131 -9.75 5.98 -6.31
N PHE A 132 -9.56 7.17 -5.72
CA PHE A 132 -10.54 7.76 -4.79
C PHE A 132 -11.90 8.01 -5.45
N LEU A 133 -11.90 8.51 -6.68
CA LEU A 133 -13.12 8.73 -7.47
C LEU A 133 -13.79 7.41 -7.87
N ALA A 134 -13.01 6.35 -8.13
CA ALA A 134 -13.53 5.03 -8.46
C ALA A 134 -14.18 4.32 -7.26
N TYR A 135 -13.79 4.69 -6.03
CA TYR A 135 -14.29 4.09 -4.79
C TYR A 135 -14.89 5.13 -3.85
N PRO A 136 -15.98 5.81 -4.23
CA PRO A 136 -16.55 6.92 -3.46
C PRO A 136 -17.09 6.52 -2.08
N GLY A 137 -17.35 5.24 -1.85
CA GLY A 137 -17.78 4.70 -0.55
C GLY A 137 -16.64 4.40 0.42
N VAL A 138 -15.38 4.50 -0.02
CA VAL A 138 -14.19 4.28 0.81
C VAL A 138 -13.66 5.62 1.30
N LYS A 139 -13.28 5.71 2.57
CA LYS A 139 -12.60 6.88 3.13
C LYS A 139 -11.08 6.67 3.08
N PHE A 140 -10.37 7.65 2.56
CA PHE A 140 -8.92 7.62 2.46
C PHE A 140 -8.31 8.70 3.36
N TYR A 141 -7.35 8.29 4.19
CA TYR A 141 -6.67 9.17 5.14
C TYR A 141 -5.19 9.28 4.76
N LEU A 142 -4.73 10.49 4.41
CA LEU A 142 -3.31 10.77 4.25
C LEU A 142 -2.69 11.01 5.63
N VAL A 143 -1.82 10.11 6.07
CA VAL A 143 -1.25 10.12 7.42
C VAL A 143 0.17 10.65 7.41
N GLY A 144 0.43 11.70 8.21
CA GLY A 144 1.77 12.30 8.36
C GLY A 144 1.80 13.47 9.34
N GLU A 145 2.99 14.00 9.67
CA GLU A 145 3.12 15.08 10.67
C GLU A 145 2.63 16.46 10.17
N SER A 146 2.87 16.77 8.91
CA SER A 146 2.48 18.04 8.28
C SER A 146 1.94 17.80 6.88
N THR A 147 1.00 16.90 6.76
CA THR A 147 0.42 16.57 5.47
C THR A 147 -0.48 17.68 4.99
N ARG A 148 -0.10 18.29 3.87
CA ARG A 148 -1.02 19.11 3.08
C ARG A 148 -1.74 18.18 2.11
N MET A 149 -3.06 18.35 1.99
CA MET A 149 -3.83 17.66 0.96
C MET A 149 -3.32 18.11 -0.42
N PRO A 150 -2.93 17.18 -1.32
CA PRO A 150 -2.57 17.53 -2.69
C PRO A 150 -3.68 18.26 -3.41
N ASP A 151 -3.33 19.29 -4.18
CA ASP A 151 -4.33 20.13 -4.87
C ASP A 151 -5.19 19.31 -5.86
N VAL A 152 -4.64 18.24 -6.44
CA VAL A 152 -5.37 17.33 -7.34
C VAL A 152 -6.46 16.50 -6.66
N TRP A 153 -6.52 16.48 -5.31
CA TRP A 153 -7.55 15.76 -4.56
C TRP A 153 -8.70 16.67 -4.09
N VAL A 154 -8.72 17.93 -4.49
CA VAL A 154 -9.75 18.90 -4.06
C VAL A 154 -11.17 18.43 -4.36
N ASP A 155 -11.37 17.68 -5.43
CA ASP A 155 -12.67 17.11 -5.81
C ASP A 155 -12.94 15.71 -5.24
N CYS A 156 -12.01 15.18 -4.45
CA CYS A 156 -12.14 13.86 -3.82
C CYS A 156 -12.77 14.01 -2.41
N PHE A 157 -14.08 13.99 -2.32
CA PHE A 157 -14.84 14.21 -1.07
C PHE A 157 -14.63 13.14 0.01
N ASN A 158 -14.00 12.04 -0.34
CA ASN A 158 -13.73 10.90 0.54
C ASN A 158 -12.28 10.87 1.04
N THR A 159 -11.54 11.98 0.96
CA THR A 159 -10.16 12.10 1.43
C THR A 159 -10.04 13.02 2.63
N GLN A 160 -9.16 12.71 3.57
CA GLN A 160 -8.86 13.49 4.76
C GLN A 160 -7.38 13.41 5.09
N VAL A 161 -6.85 14.38 5.82
CA VAL A 161 -5.52 14.31 6.42
C VAL A 161 -5.65 13.89 7.89
N MET A 162 -4.65 13.18 8.39
CA MET A 162 -4.58 12.68 9.75
C MET A 162 -3.13 12.71 10.23
N THR A 163 -2.90 13.12 11.46
CA THR A 163 -1.56 13.05 12.07
C THR A 163 -1.26 11.63 12.57
N TYR A 164 0.03 11.30 12.77
CA TYR A 164 0.41 10.01 13.36
C TYR A 164 -0.20 9.76 14.74
N PRO A 165 -0.23 10.73 15.68
CA PRO A 165 -0.92 10.54 16.96
C PRO A 165 -2.42 10.25 16.82
N GLU A 166 -3.11 10.93 15.90
CA GLU A 166 -4.52 10.67 15.63
C GLU A 166 -4.73 9.26 15.06
N PHE A 167 -3.90 8.85 14.09
CA PHE A 167 -3.94 7.49 13.54
C PHE A 167 -3.71 6.42 14.61
N ILE A 168 -2.69 6.60 15.48
CA ILE A 168 -2.40 5.68 16.57
C ILE A 168 -3.62 5.55 17.51
N SER A 169 -4.20 6.70 17.88
CA SER A 169 -5.38 6.73 18.76
C SER A 169 -6.61 6.11 18.10
N TYR A 170 -6.85 6.43 16.83
CA TYR A 170 -8.01 5.96 16.10
C TYR A 170 -7.97 4.45 15.85
N CYS A 171 -6.82 3.92 15.47
CA CYS A 171 -6.63 2.51 15.18
C CYS A 171 -6.26 1.67 16.42
N ASP A 172 -5.96 2.29 17.56
CA ASP A 172 -5.50 1.65 18.79
C ASP A 172 -4.26 0.75 18.52
N VAL A 173 -3.24 1.33 17.90
CA VAL A 173 -1.98 0.69 17.47
C VAL A 173 -0.75 1.27 18.19
#